data_a95e5748e117371a7e4584bc429e000c
#
_entry.id   a95e5748e117371a7e4584bc429e000c
#
_cell.length_a   1.000
_cell.length_b   1.000
_cell.length_c   1.000
_cell.angle_alpha   90.00
_cell.angle_beta   90.00
_cell.angle_gamma   90.00
#
_symmetry.space_group_name_H-M   'P 1'
#
loop_
_entity.id
_entity.type
_entity.pdbx_description
1 polymer ?
#
loop_
_entity_poly.entity_id
_entity_poly.type
_entity_poly.pdbx_seq_one_letter_code
_entity_poly.pdbx_strand_id
1 'polypeptide(L)'
;MGIYEELVARGLIAQVTNEEEIRSMINDGKATFYIGFDCTADSLTAGHFMALTLMKRLQMAGNKPIALIGGGTTMIGDPSGRTDMRKMLTKEDIEHNAACFKKQMDRFIEFGPGKAQMLNNADWLLNLNYIELLREVGACFSVNNMLRAECYKQRMEKGLSFLEFNYMIMQSYDFYYLFQHYGCNMEFGGDDQWSNMLGGTELIRRKLGKDAHAMTITLLTDSQGKKMGKTAGNAVWLDPNKTSPFDFFQYWRNVDDADVMKFIRMLTFLPLEQIDEMGRWKDARINEAKEILAYELTKMVHGEEEAEKARTAARALFAGGSDDSNMPTTELKAEQLTAGKIAVLDLLTACGLIATKSEGRRLVQQGGIVINDEKITGIERTYTTEDLKAGLKIRKGKKVFHKATM
;
A
#
# COMPACT_ATOMS: atom_id res chain seq x y z
N MET A 1 18.71 -14.50 -16.70
CA MET A 1 18.66 -14.18 -15.24
C MET A 1 17.41 -14.85 -14.72
N GLY A 2 17.49 -15.63 -13.63
CA GLY A 2 16.32 -16.22 -12.99
C GLY A 2 15.56 -15.17 -12.19
N ILE A 3 14.32 -15.49 -11.79
CA ILE A 3 13.50 -14.54 -11.02
C ILE A 3 14.11 -14.23 -9.64
N TYR A 4 14.76 -15.20 -8.99
CA TYR A 4 15.43 -14.96 -7.72
C TYR A 4 16.53 -13.90 -7.85
N GLU A 5 17.39 -14.02 -8.84
CA GLU A 5 18.46 -13.08 -9.15
C GLU A 5 17.91 -11.68 -9.50
N GLU A 6 16.78 -11.63 -10.21
CA GLU A 6 16.09 -10.37 -10.48
C GLU A 6 15.59 -9.71 -9.20
N LEU A 7 14.97 -10.47 -8.28
CA LEU A 7 14.51 -9.95 -7.00
C LEU A 7 15.68 -9.41 -6.14
N VAL A 8 16.83 -10.12 -6.13
CA VAL A 8 18.06 -9.65 -5.47
C VAL A 8 18.56 -8.35 -6.10
N ALA A 9 18.69 -8.30 -7.44
CA ALA A 9 19.17 -7.14 -8.16
C ALA A 9 18.26 -5.90 -7.98
N ARG A 10 16.97 -6.13 -7.75
CA ARG A 10 15.99 -5.07 -7.44
C ARG A 10 15.98 -4.65 -5.97
N GLY A 11 16.69 -5.36 -5.09
CA GLY A 11 16.72 -5.07 -3.64
C GLY A 11 15.42 -5.43 -2.93
N LEU A 12 14.71 -6.45 -3.43
CA LEU A 12 13.40 -6.84 -2.92
C LEU A 12 13.48 -7.86 -1.77
N ILE A 13 14.54 -8.64 -1.67
CA ILE A 13 14.69 -9.72 -0.68
C ILE A 13 15.28 -9.14 0.62
N ALA A 14 14.65 -9.42 1.77
CA ALA A 14 15.16 -9.06 3.09
C ALA A 14 15.67 -10.30 3.84
N GLN A 15 14.84 -11.31 4.08
CA GLN A 15 15.19 -12.54 4.79
C GLN A 15 14.63 -13.75 4.06
N VAL A 16 15.32 -14.89 4.18
CA VAL A 16 14.93 -16.18 3.60
C VAL A 16 15.23 -17.32 4.58
N THR A 17 14.40 -18.36 4.60
CA THR A 17 14.65 -19.55 5.45
C THR A 17 15.70 -20.48 4.87
N ASN A 18 15.73 -20.65 3.56
CA ASN A 18 16.71 -21.47 2.83
C ASN A 18 16.91 -20.90 1.42
N GLU A 19 18.04 -20.25 1.20
CA GLU A 19 18.31 -19.53 -0.04
C GLU A 19 18.36 -20.46 -1.28
N GLU A 20 19.05 -21.59 -1.17
CA GLU A 20 19.25 -22.51 -2.32
C GLU A 20 17.94 -23.13 -2.76
N GLU A 21 17.13 -23.62 -1.83
CA GLU A 21 15.86 -24.25 -2.11
C GLU A 21 14.85 -23.24 -2.65
N ILE A 22 14.74 -22.06 -2.04
CA ILE A 22 13.87 -20.98 -2.52
C ILE A 22 14.27 -20.54 -3.92
N ARG A 23 15.57 -20.31 -4.17
CA ARG A 23 16.11 -19.95 -5.49
C ARG A 23 15.71 -20.96 -6.55
N SER A 24 15.98 -22.25 -6.30
CA SER A 24 15.62 -23.32 -7.23
C SER A 24 14.12 -23.35 -7.46
N MET A 25 13.33 -23.30 -6.39
CA MET A 25 11.87 -23.42 -6.45
C MET A 25 11.22 -22.32 -7.27
N ILE A 26 11.56 -21.04 -7.01
CA ILE A 26 10.93 -19.92 -7.71
C ILE A 26 11.48 -19.73 -9.13
N ASN A 27 12.76 -20.05 -9.39
CA ASN A 27 13.33 -19.99 -10.73
C ASN A 27 12.75 -21.06 -11.64
N ASP A 28 12.40 -22.23 -11.10
CA ASP A 28 11.77 -23.32 -11.84
C ASP A 28 10.24 -23.17 -12.00
N GLY A 29 9.63 -22.14 -11.44
CA GLY A 29 8.18 -21.94 -11.45
C GLY A 29 7.41 -22.98 -10.61
N LYS A 30 8.05 -23.57 -9.60
CA LYS A 30 7.49 -24.66 -8.77
C LYS A 30 6.87 -24.16 -7.45
N ALA A 31 7.00 -22.88 -7.12
CA ALA A 31 6.40 -22.35 -5.92
C ALA A 31 4.88 -22.18 -6.10
N THR A 32 4.12 -22.77 -5.17
CA THR A 32 2.78 -22.32 -4.83
C THR A 32 2.93 -21.53 -3.55
N PHE A 33 2.64 -20.24 -3.60
CA PHE A 33 2.93 -19.33 -2.51
C PHE A 33 1.75 -18.47 -2.15
N TYR A 34 1.71 -17.99 -0.91
CA TYR A 34 0.69 -17.04 -0.50
C TYR A 34 1.25 -15.75 0.08
N ILE A 35 0.46 -14.70 -0.04
CA ILE A 35 0.60 -13.44 0.70
C ILE A 35 -0.75 -13.13 1.34
N GLY A 36 -0.74 -12.82 2.64
CA GLY A 36 -1.92 -12.46 3.41
C GLY A 36 -2.24 -10.95 3.31
N PHE A 37 -3.54 -10.66 3.23
CA PHE A 37 -4.08 -9.29 3.16
C PHE A 37 -5.22 -9.13 4.15
N ASP A 38 -4.96 -8.48 5.26
CA ASP A 38 -5.98 -8.09 6.23
C ASP A 38 -6.86 -6.97 5.68
N CYS A 39 -8.18 -7.20 5.65
CA CYS A 39 -9.17 -6.30 5.06
C CYS A 39 -9.55 -5.13 5.99
N THR A 40 -8.57 -4.34 6.42
CA THR A 40 -8.76 -3.24 7.39
C THR A 40 -9.34 -1.96 6.80
N ALA A 41 -9.56 -1.91 5.49
CA ALA A 41 -10.16 -0.80 4.74
C ALA A 41 -10.75 -1.33 3.43
N ASP A 42 -11.61 -0.53 2.78
CA ASP A 42 -12.26 -0.83 1.50
C ASP A 42 -11.38 -0.54 0.27
N SER A 43 -10.08 -0.32 0.47
CA SER A 43 -9.09 -0.20 -0.61
C SER A 43 -7.70 -0.61 -0.13
N LEU A 44 -6.92 -1.16 -1.06
CA LEU A 44 -5.48 -1.29 -0.93
C LEU A 44 -4.82 0.09 -1.00
N THR A 45 -3.61 0.20 -0.47
CA THR A 45 -2.81 1.42 -0.48
C THR A 45 -1.51 1.22 -1.24
N ALA A 46 -0.79 2.30 -1.53
CA ALA A 46 0.56 2.24 -2.07
C ALA A 46 1.53 1.38 -1.23
N GLY A 47 1.24 1.19 0.07
CA GLY A 47 2.01 0.26 0.93
C GLY A 47 1.87 -1.22 0.54
N HIS A 48 0.76 -1.62 -0.08
CA HIS A 48 0.55 -2.98 -0.58
C HIS A 48 1.18 -3.21 -1.96
N PHE A 49 1.66 -2.15 -2.60
CA PHE A 49 2.17 -2.20 -3.97
C PHE A 49 3.33 -3.19 -4.12
N MET A 50 4.21 -3.25 -3.13
CA MET A 50 5.33 -4.20 -3.10
C MET A 50 4.85 -5.65 -3.16
N ALA A 51 3.87 -6.00 -2.34
CA ALA A 51 3.29 -7.35 -2.32
C ALA A 51 2.64 -7.70 -3.67
N LEU A 52 1.86 -6.78 -4.24
CA LEU A 52 1.19 -6.99 -5.52
C LEU A 52 2.18 -7.14 -6.69
N THR A 53 3.21 -6.30 -6.74
CA THR A 53 4.24 -6.39 -7.79
C THR A 53 5.09 -7.65 -7.64
N LEU A 54 5.39 -8.09 -6.40
CA LEU A 54 6.05 -9.36 -6.16
C LEU A 54 5.22 -10.53 -6.67
N MET A 55 3.92 -10.58 -6.29
CA MET A 55 3.01 -11.63 -6.77
C MET A 55 2.98 -11.69 -8.30
N LYS A 56 2.88 -10.52 -8.96
CA LYS A 56 2.91 -10.44 -10.43
C LYS A 56 4.21 -10.97 -11.03
N ARG A 57 5.37 -10.57 -10.47
CA ARG A 57 6.69 -11.03 -10.94
C ARG A 57 6.83 -12.54 -10.85
N LEU A 58 6.47 -13.10 -9.69
CA LEU A 58 6.53 -14.55 -9.47
C LEU A 58 5.54 -15.30 -10.34
N GLN A 59 4.34 -14.76 -10.57
CA GLN A 59 3.37 -15.34 -11.49
C GLN A 59 3.90 -15.34 -12.94
N MET A 60 4.49 -14.23 -13.40
CA MET A 60 5.13 -14.13 -14.72
C MET A 60 6.28 -15.14 -14.89
N ALA A 61 6.94 -15.52 -13.80
CA ALA A 61 7.97 -16.57 -13.77
C ALA A 61 7.41 -17.99 -13.62
N GLY A 62 6.09 -18.17 -13.73
CA GLY A 62 5.43 -19.49 -13.72
C GLY A 62 5.01 -19.99 -12.34
N ASN A 63 5.26 -19.23 -11.27
CA ASN A 63 4.84 -19.59 -9.92
C ASN A 63 3.34 -19.31 -9.70
N LYS A 64 2.73 -19.97 -8.72
CA LYS A 64 1.29 -19.94 -8.48
C LYS A 64 0.97 -19.12 -7.22
N PRO A 65 0.49 -17.89 -7.35
CA PRO A 65 0.13 -17.07 -6.20
C PRO A 65 -1.23 -17.44 -5.62
N ILE A 66 -1.30 -17.37 -4.28
CA ILE A 66 -2.54 -17.37 -3.50
C ILE A 66 -2.63 -16.01 -2.80
N ALA A 67 -3.64 -15.21 -3.15
CA ALA A 67 -3.99 -14.02 -2.40
C ALA A 67 -4.90 -14.46 -1.24
N LEU A 68 -4.36 -14.50 -0.03
CA LEU A 68 -5.12 -14.89 1.15
C LEU A 68 -5.79 -13.68 1.78
N ILE A 69 -7.10 -13.63 1.71
CA ILE A 69 -7.90 -12.63 2.40
C ILE A 69 -8.01 -12.98 3.88
N GLY A 70 -7.60 -12.06 4.73
CA GLY A 70 -7.63 -12.21 6.18
C GLY A 70 -9.02 -11.98 6.78
N GLY A 71 -10.06 -12.68 6.32
CA GLY A 71 -11.41 -12.52 6.86
C GLY A 71 -11.52 -12.88 8.34
N GLY A 72 -10.83 -13.94 8.76
CA GLY A 72 -10.76 -14.34 10.17
C GLY A 72 -9.72 -13.53 10.95
N THR A 73 -8.51 -13.36 10.39
CA THR A 73 -7.41 -12.64 11.05
C THR A 73 -7.69 -11.15 11.22
N THR A 74 -8.41 -10.51 10.31
CA THR A 74 -8.83 -9.10 10.47
C THR A 74 -9.72 -8.86 11.69
N MET A 75 -10.51 -9.86 12.12
CA MET A 75 -11.31 -9.76 13.34
C MET A 75 -10.45 -9.66 14.60
N ILE A 76 -9.23 -10.17 14.55
CA ILE A 76 -8.27 -10.16 15.66
C ILE A 76 -7.35 -8.93 15.55
N GLY A 77 -6.76 -8.72 14.38
CA GLY A 77 -5.85 -7.62 14.07
C GLY A 77 -4.38 -7.92 14.37
N ASP A 78 -3.56 -7.85 13.32
CA ASP A 78 -2.11 -8.06 13.41
C ASP A 78 -1.42 -6.99 14.29
N PRO A 79 -0.70 -7.39 15.35
CA PRO A 79 0.06 -6.48 16.19
C PRO A 79 1.40 -6.04 15.57
N SER A 80 1.89 -6.69 14.51
CA SER A 80 3.22 -6.48 13.94
C SER A 80 3.42 -5.03 13.47
N GLY A 81 4.55 -4.43 13.88
CA GLY A 81 4.92 -3.07 13.48
C GLY A 81 3.98 -1.97 13.95
N ARG A 82 3.22 -2.20 15.03
CA ARG A 82 2.26 -1.26 15.60
C ARG A 82 2.49 -1.00 17.08
N THR A 83 2.01 0.14 17.52
CA THR A 83 2.04 0.55 18.94
C THR A 83 0.67 0.43 19.60
N ASP A 84 -0.42 0.45 18.82
CA ASP A 84 -1.80 0.49 19.30
C ASP A 84 -2.62 -0.65 18.70
N MET A 85 -3.64 -1.14 19.45
CA MET A 85 -4.57 -2.16 18.98
C MET A 85 -5.38 -1.67 17.77
N ARG A 86 -5.68 -2.56 16.83
CA ARG A 86 -6.54 -2.25 15.67
C ARG A 86 -7.99 -2.04 16.10
N LYS A 87 -8.71 -1.18 15.37
CA LYS A 87 -10.16 -1.06 15.50
C LYS A 87 -10.81 -2.38 15.07
N MET A 88 -11.72 -2.89 15.88
CA MET A 88 -12.52 -4.06 15.51
C MET A 88 -13.52 -3.68 14.42
N LEU A 89 -13.56 -4.48 13.35
CA LEU A 89 -14.49 -4.35 12.23
C LEU A 89 -15.60 -5.38 12.34
N THR A 90 -16.76 -5.09 11.76
CA THR A 90 -17.85 -6.07 11.65
C THR A 90 -17.54 -7.07 10.53
N LYS A 91 -18.26 -8.20 10.53
CA LYS A 91 -18.11 -9.20 9.47
C LYS A 91 -18.50 -8.62 8.10
N GLU A 92 -19.55 -7.81 8.06
CA GLU A 92 -20.06 -7.13 6.87
C GLU A 92 -19.02 -6.14 6.31
N ASP A 93 -18.34 -5.37 7.18
CA ASP A 93 -17.24 -4.48 6.78
C ASP A 93 -16.11 -5.29 6.13
N ILE A 94 -15.73 -6.41 6.72
CA ILE A 94 -14.63 -7.26 6.23
C ILE A 94 -15.00 -7.89 4.87
N GLU A 95 -16.22 -8.39 4.71
CA GLU A 95 -16.71 -8.95 3.44
C GLU A 95 -16.75 -7.90 2.33
N HIS A 96 -17.23 -6.68 2.65
CA HIS A 96 -17.21 -5.56 1.72
C HIS A 96 -15.77 -5.20 1.29
N ASN A 97 -14.87 -5.06 2.26
CA ASN A 97 -13.47 -4.73 2.01
C ASN A 97 -12.77 -5.81 1.16
N ALA A 98 -13.04 -7.08 1.42
CA ALA A 98 -12.52 -8.20 0.64
C ALA A 98 -12.95 -8.13 -0.84
N ALA A 99 -14.21 -7.80 -1.10
CA ALA A 99 -14.72 -7.63 -2.46
C ALA A 99 -14.05 -6.44 -3.18
N CYS A 100 -13.76 -5.36 -2.46
CA CYS A 100 -13.01 -4.23 -2.99
C CYS A 100 -11.56 -4.60 -3.33
N PHE A 101 -10.89 -5.36 -2.46
CA PHE A 101 -9.52 -5.84 -2.70
C PHE A 101 -9.43 -6.69 -3.97
N LYS A 102 -10.38 -7.61 -4.17
CA LYS A 102 -10.43 -8.46 -5.35
C LYS A 102 -10.38 -7.64 -6.64
N LYS A 103 -11.25 -6.64 -6.78
CA LYS A 103 -11.32 -5.78 -7.97
C LYS A 103 -10.00 -5.06 -8.25
N GLN A 104 -9.26 -4.71 -7.21
CA GLN A 104 -7.98 -4.03 -7.35
C GLN A 104 -6.87 -5.00 -7.71
N MET A 105 -6.87 -6.20 -7.10
CA MET A 105 -5.88 -7.26 -7.38
C MET A 105 -6.00 -7.82 -8.80
N ASP A 106 -7.19 -7.89 -9.37
CA ASP A 106 -7.44 -8.34 -10.75
C ASP A 106 -6.64 -7.54 -11.80
N ARG A 107 -6.18 -6.33 -11.46
CA ARG A 107 -5.32 -5.51 -12.34
C ARG A 107 -3.85 -5.94 -12.32
N PHE A 108 -3.43 -6.61 -11.26
CA PHE A 108 -2.04 -7.03 -11.08
C PHE A 108 -1.83 -8.50 -11.37
N ILE A 109 -2.78 -9.34 -11.00
CA ILE A 109 -2.64 -10.79 -10.92
C ILE A 109 -3.73 -11.43 -11.77
N GLU A 110 -3.36 -12.43 -12.54
CA GLU A 110 -4.33 -13.22 -13.31
C GLU A 110 -4.89 -14.34 -12.45
N PHE A 111 -6.17 -14.24 -12.08
CA PHE A 111 -6.89 -15.27 -11.35
C PHE A 111 -7.56 -16.28 -12.29
N GLY A 112 -7.69 -17.53 -11.85
CA GLY A 112 -8.38 -18.58 -12.57
C GLY A 112 -7.75 -19.96 -12.43
N PRO A 113 -8.33 -20.98 -13.09
CA PRO A 113 -7.80 -22.35 -13.06
C PRO A 113 -6.34 -22.43 -13.55
N GLY A 114 -5.46 -22.99 -12.71
CA GLY A 114 -4.03 -23.08 -12.99
C GLY A 114 -3.23 -21.77 -12.87
N LYS A 115 -3.89 -20.67 -12.56
CA LYS A 115 -3.31 -19.34 -12.31
C LYS A 115 -3.35 -19.01 -10.81
N ALA A 116 -3.55 -17.72 -10.45
CA ALA A 116 -3.72 -17.34 -9.06
C ALA A 116 -5.07 -17.78 -8.48
N GLN A 117 -5.08 -17.98 -7.17
CA GLN A 117 -6.30 -18.21 -6.38
C GLN A 117 -6.49 -17.09 -5.38
N MET A 118 -7.74 -16.75 -5.08
CA MET A 118 -8.09 -15.91 -3.94
C MET A 118 -8.86 -16.77 -2.95
N LEU A 119 -8.34 -16.85 -1.73
CA LEU A 119 -8.90 -17.63 -0.64
C LEU A 119 -9.19 -16.72 0.55
N ASN A 120 -10.11 -17.12 1.42
CA ASN A 120 -10.44 -16.37 2.62
C ASN A 120 -10.20 -17.27 3.85
N ASN A 121 -9.33 -16.86 4.77
CA ASN A 121 -9.05 -17.65 5.95
C ASN A 121 -10.23 -17.76 6.94
N ALA A 122 -11.27 -16.95 6.80
CA ALA A 122 -12.52 -17.12 7.53
C ALA A 122 -13.16 -18.50 7.28
N ASP A 123 -12.95 -19.08 6.09
CA ASP A 123 -13.55 -20.37 5.70
C ASP A 123 -13.10 -21.52 6.60
N TRP A 124 -11.91 -21.45 7.17
CA TRP A 124 -11.39 -22.46 8.09
C TRP A 124 -11.23 -21.94 9.52
N LEU A 125 -10.78 -20.70 9.74
CA LEU A 125 -10.52 -20.18 11.08
C LEU A 125 -11.79 -20.06 11.93
N LEU A 126 -12.92 -19.66 11.32
CA LEU A 126 -14.19 -19.47 12.06
C LEU A 126 -14.84 -20.79 12.49
N ASN A 127 -14.45 -21.89 11.89
CA ASN A 127 -15.00 -23.22 12.18
C ASN A 127 -14.08 -24.07 13.08
N LEU A 128 -12.95 -23.51 13.56
CA LEU A 128 -12.03 -24.24 14.43
C LEU A 128 -12.64 -24.45 15.82
N ASN A 129 -12.54 -25.69 16.31
CA ASN A 129 -12.81 -25.96 17.70
C ASN A 129 -11.64 -25.46 18.57
N TYR A 130 -11.95 -24.60 19.52
CA TYR A 130 -10.91 -23.96 20.35
C TYR A 130 -10.05 -24.97 21.13
N ILE A 131 -10.63 -25.98 21.69
CA ILE A 131 -9.92 -27.01 22.48
C ILE A 131 -9.01 -27.85 21.57
N GLU A 132 -9.53 -28.25 20.41
CA GLU A 132 -8.74 -28.97 19.42
C GLU A 132 -7.55 -28.14 18.90
N LEU A 133 -7.78 -26.86 18.60
CA LEU A 133 -6.72 -25.94 18.21
C LEU A 133 -5.63 -25.85 19.29
N LEU A 134 -5.99 -25.69 20.55
CA LEU A 134 -5.02 -25.65 21.66
C LEU A 134 -4.22 -26.95 21.80
N ARG A 135 -4.86 -28.10 21.66
CA ARG A 135 -4.19 -29.41 21.77
C ARG A 135 -3.26 -29.69 20.61
N GLU A 136 -3.75 -29.44 19.38
CA GLU A 136 -3.05 -29.88 18.16
C GLU A 136 -2.06 -28.84 17.66
N VAL A 137 -2.37 -27.57 17.78
CA VAL A 137 -1.55 -26.47 17.29
C VAL A 137 -0.85 -25.74 18.42
N GLY A 138 -1.56 -25.37 19.48
CA GLY A 138 -1.02 -24.64 20.62
C GLY A 138 0.15 -25.38 21.28
N ALA A 139 0.11 -26.72 21.35
CA ALA A 139 1.20 -27.55 21.85
C ALA A 139 2.53 -27.40 21.04
N CYS A 140 2.46 -26.90 19.81
CA CYS A 140 3.64 -26.63 18.98
C CYS A 140 4.30 -25.27 19.26
N PHE A 141 3.67 -24.40 20.08
CA PHE A 141 4.16 -23.06 20.35
C PHE A 141 4.64 -22.92 21.81
N SER A 142 5.80 -22.28 21.99
CA SER A 142 6.30 -21.91 23.30
C SER A 142 6.00 -20.43 23.55
N VAL A 143 5.23 -20.13 24.59
CA VAL A 143 4.92 -18.76 25.01
C VAL A 143 6.19 -17.94 25.21
N ASN A 144 7.24 -18.53 25.83
CA ASN A 144 8.50 -17.86 26.05
C ASN A 144 9.21 -17.46 24.74
N ASN A 145 9.10 -18.30 23.70
CA ASN A 145 9.66 -17.98 22.38
C ASN A 145 8.81 -16.93 21.66
N MET A 146 7.48 -17.05 21.73
CA MET A 146 6.58 -16.07 21.15
C MET A 146 6.79 -14.67 21.74
N LEU A 147 6.92 -14.55 23.07
CA LEU A 147 7.17 -13.26 23.72
C LEU A 147 8.51 -12.61 23.35
N ARG A 148 9.47 -13.38 22.84
CA ARG A 148 10.75 -12.84 22.32
C ARG A 148 10.65 -12.37 20.86
N ALA A 149 9.57 -12.71 20.17
CA ALA A 149 9.38 -12.35 18.78
C ALA A 149 9.26 -10.83 18.62
N GLU A 150 9.87 -10.31 17.54
CA GLU A 150 9.92 -8.86 17.28
C GLU A 150 8.53 -8.26 17.12
N CYS A 151 7.57 -9.02 16.52
CA CYS A 151 6.20 -8.57 16.33
C CYS A 151 5.47 -8.21 17.65
N TYR A 152 5.89 -8.74 18.79
CA TYR A 152 5.27 -8.45 20.10
C TYR A 152 6.00 -7.39 20.92
N LYS A 153 7.28 -7.15 20.70
CA LYS A 153 8.11 -6.27 21.56
C LYS A 153 7.50 -4.88 21.76
N GLN A 154 7.13 -4.23 20.69
CA GLN A 154 6.55 -2.87 20.75
C GLN A 154 5.18 -2.84 21.44
N ARG A 155 4.40 -3.91 21.29
CA ARG A 155 3.08 -4.03 21.92
C ARG A 155 3.17 -4.34 23.41
N MET A 156 4.20 -5.12 23.83
CA MET A 156 4.40 -5.46 25.25
C MET A 156 4.60 -4.22 26.12
N GLU A 157 5.27 -3.18 25.61
CA GLU A 157 5.49 -1.92 26.34
C GLU A 157 4.16 -1.18 26.65
N LYS A 158 3.16 -1.32 25.79
CA LYS A 158 1.83 -0.66 25.90
C LYS A 158 0.71 -1.61 26.34
N GLY A 159 1.02 -2.87 26.56
CA GLY A 159 0.05 -3.91 26.93
C GLY A 159 -0.44 -4.72 25.73
N LEU A 160 0.18 -5.88 25.50
CA LEU A 160 -0.24 -6.87 24.51
C LEU A 160 -1.47 -7.62 25.04
N SER A 161 -2.58 -7.59 24.30
CA SER A 161 -3.77 -8.35 24.67
C SER A 161 -3.62 -9.85 24.32
N PHE A 162 -4.34 -10.72 25.04
CA PHE A 162 -4.39 -12.14 24.70
C PHE A 162 -4.93 -12.36 23.28
N LEU A 163 -5.85 -11.53 22.83
CA LEU A 163 -6.39 -11.56 21.48
C LEU A 163 -5.26 -11.39 20.44
N GLU A 164 -4.49 -10.30 20.54
CA GLU A 164 -3.36 -10.01 19.63
C GLU A 164 -2.27 -11.08 19.72
N PHE A 165 -2.03 -11.63 20.91
CA PHE A 165 -1.02 -12.68 21.11
C PHE A 165 -1.33 -13.95 20.32
N ASN A 166 -2.60 -14.27 20.06
CA ASN A 166 -2.99 -15.41 19.25
C ASN A 166 -2.83 -15.21 17.74
N TYR A 167 -2.56 -13.98 17.26
CA TYR A 167 -2.46 -13.69 15.83
C TYR A 167 -1.38 -14.57 15.14
N MET A 168 -0.20 -14.70 15.73
CA MET A 168 0.87 -15.55 15.21
C MET A 168 0.44 -17.00 15.02
N ILE A 169 -0.34 -17.55 15.96
CA ILE A 169 -0.84 -18.93 15.88
C ILE A 169 -1.81 -19.08 14.72
N MET A 170 -2.67 -18.07 14.50
CA MET A 170 -3.66 -18.09 13.41
C MET A 170 -2.99 -18.00 12.04
N GLN A 171 -2.01 -17.09 11.85
CA GLN A 171 -1.25 -17.01 10.61
C GLN A 171 -0.42 -18.27 10.37
N SER A 172 0.16 -18.86 11.41
CA SER A 172 0.85 -20.13 11.30
C SER A 172 -0.08 -21.27 10.89
N TYR A 173 -1.33 -21.27 11.40
CA TYR A 173 -2.34 -22.22 10.99
C TYR A 173 -2.79 -22.02 9.55
N ASP A 174 -2.89 -20.79 9.09
CA ASP A 174 -3.17 -20.48 7.68
C ASP A 174 -2.14 -21.15 6.76
N PHE A 175 -0.85 -20.99 7.05
CA PHE A 175 0.20 -21.62 6.24
C PHE A 175 0.10 -23.15 6.29
N TYR A 176 -0.10 -23.73 7.47
CA TYR A 176 -0.27 -25.16 7.64
C TYR A 176 -1.48 -25.69 6.87
N TYR A 177 -2.61 -25.00 6.91
CA TYR A 177 -3.83 -25.34 6.16
C TYR A 177 -3.61 -25.26 4.65
N LEU A 178 -3.02 -24.17 4.17
CA LEU A 178 -2.71 -23.96 2.77
C LEU A 178 -1.71 -24.99 2.23
N PHE A 179 -0.74 -25.38 3.04
CA PHE A 179 0.23 -26.42 2.69
C PHE A 179 -0.46 -27.75 2.45
N GLN A 180 -1.39 -28.15 3.32
CA GLN A 180 -2.10 -29.41 3.21
C GLN A 180 -3.14 -29.47 2.11
N HIS A 181 -3.88 -28.39 1.90
CA HIS A 181 -5.07 -28.41 1.05
C HIS A 181 -4.81 -27.79 -0.34
N TYR A 182 -3.81 -26.93 -0.49
CA TYR A 182 -3.54 -26.20 -1.71
C TYR A 182 -2.11 -26.40 -2.25
N GLY A 183 -1.30 -27.21 -1.58
CA GLY A 183 0.09 -27.45 -1.96
C GLY A 183 0.96 -26.20 -1.85
N CYS A 184 0.55 -25.26 -1.00
CA CYS A 184 1.28 -24.01 -0.75
C CYS A 184 2.57 -24.29 0.01
N ASN A 185 3.72 -24.13 -0.64
CA ASN A 185 5.03 -24.46 -0.08
C ASN A 185 5.86 -23.23 0.31
N MET A 186 5.36 -22.01 0.04
CA MET A 186 6.04 -20.77 0.39
C MET A 186 5.08 -19.72 0.93
N GLU A 187 5.57 -18.95 1.90
CA GLU A 187 4.93 -17.73 2.40
C GLU A 187 5.81 -16.53 2.07
N PHE A 188 5.19 -15.45 1.56
CA PHE A 188 5.84 -14.16 1.39
C PHE A 188 5.13 -13.10 2.22
N GLY A 189 5.91 -12.18 2.78
CA GLY A 189 5.37 -11.06 3.56
C GLY A 189 6.37 -9.92 3.66
N GLY A 190 5.96 -8.80 4.26
CA GLY A 190 6.86 -7.73 4.65
C GLY A 190 7.84 -8.20 5.74
N ASP A 191 8.97 -7.51 5.89
CA ASP A 191 10.00 -7.91 6.85
C ASP A 191 9.50 -7.87 8.31
N ASP A 192 8.47 -7.10 8.59
CA ASP A 192 7.77 -7.08 9.88
C ASP A 192 6.94 -8.36 10.17
N GLN A 193 6.73 -9.23 9.17
CA GLN A 193 6.00 -10.50 9.29
C GLN A 193 6.90 -11.71 9.59
N TRP A 194 8.21 -11.53 9.60
CA TRP A 194 9.17 -12.65 9.70
C TRP A 194 8.86 -13.64 10.83
N SER A 195 8.59 -13.12 12.03
CA SER A 195 8.31 -13.98 13.20
C SER A 195 7.03 -14.82 13.03
N ASN A 196 5.98 -14.23 12.42
CA ASN A 196 4.72 -14.93 12.15
C ASN A 196 4.93 -16.04 11.11
N MET A 197 5.67 -15.73 10.05
CA MET A 197 5.99 -16.67 8.96
C MET A 197 6.80 -17.87 9.45
N LEU A 198 7.80 -17.63 10.30
CA LEU A 198 8.58 -18.72 10.94
C LEU A 198 7.70 -19.62 11.81
N GLY A 199 6.68 -19.09 12.46
CA GLY A 199 5.69 -19.88 13.17
C GLY A 199 5.00 -20.91 12.27
N GLY A 200 4.65 -20.52 11.05
CA GLY A 200 4.03 -21.41 10.05
C GLY A 200 4.97 -22.50 9.55
N THR A 201 6.21 -22.13 9.18
CA THR A 201 7.22 -23.11 8.74
C THR A 201 7.52 -24.15 9.83
N GLU A 202 7.65 -23.70 11.09
CA GLU A 202 7.89 -24.57 12.23
C GLU A 202 6.68 -25.47 12.55
N LEU A 203 5.47 -24.98 12.42
CA LEU A 203 4.26 -25.76 12.60
C LEU A 203 4.17 -26.90 11.57
N ILE A 204 4.43 -26.61 10.29
CA ILE A 204 4.47 -27.61 9.21
C ILE A 204 5.54 -28.66 9.50
N ARG A 205 6.73 -28.25 9.87
CA ARG A 205 7.84 -29.16 10.21
C ARG A 205 7.46 -30.09 11.38
N ARG A 206 6.86 -29.55 12.45
CA ARG A 206 6.50 -30.35 13.64
C ARG A 206 5.34 -31.30 13.38
N LYS A 207 4.33 -30.86 12.65
CA LYS A 207 3.11 -31.67 12.43
C LYS A 207 3.25 -32.66 11.28
N LEU A 208 3.99 -32.32 10.24
CA LEU A 208 4.03 -33.12 9.00
C LEU A 208 5.42 -33.69 8.70
N GLY A 209 6.47 -33.26 9.41
CA GLY A 209 7.86 -33.65 9.10
C GLY A 209 8.30 -33.20 7.72
N LYS A 210 7.74 -32.11 7.22
CA LYS A 210 8.03 -31.54 5.88
C LYS A 210 8.55 -30.13 6.01
N ASP A 211 9.31 -29.72 5.00
CA ASP A 211 9.83 -28.35 4.90
C ASP A 211 8.88 -27.47 4.11
N ALA A 212 8.70 -26.26 4.60
CA ALA A 212 8.05 -25.14 3.92
C ALA A 212 8.92 -23.91 4.09
N HIS A 213 8.82 -22.97 3.16
CA HIS A 213 9.76 -21.86 3.07
C HIS A 213 9.08 -20.52 3.28
N ALA A 214 9.86 -19.58 3.79
CA ALA A 214 9.42 -18.19 3.98
C ALA A 214 10.47 -17.23 3.42
N MET A 215 10.02 -16.16 2.76
CA MET A 215 10.84 -15.07 2.28
C MET A 215 10.16 -13.74 2.58
N THR A 216 10.87 -12.82 3.24
CA THR A 216 10.38 -11.47 3.43
C THR A 216 10.91 -10.52 2.37
N ILE A 217 10.08 -9.53 2.06
CA ILE A 217 10.43 -8.41 1.19
C ILE A 217 10.77 -7.18 2.01
N THR A 218 11.75 -6.43 1.49
CA THR A 218 12.14 -5.14 2.06
C THR A 218 10.94 -4.21 2.18
N LEU A 219 10.77 -3.59 3.34
CA LEU A 219 9.69 -2.61 3.53
C LEU A 219 9.92 -1.36 2.66
N LEU A 220 8.86 -0.88 2.05
CA LEU A 220 8.91 0.33 1.22
C LEU A 220 9.03 1.56 2.11
N THR A 221 10.23 2.06 2.27
CA THR A 221 10.56 3.24 3.07
C THR A 221 11.27 4.31 2.23
N ASP A 222 11.09 5.58 2.61
CA ASP A 222 11.91 6.66 2.08
C ASP A 222 13.34 6.62 2.67
N SER A 223 14.20 7.54 2.22
CA SER A 223 15.61 7.70 2.67
C SER A 223 15.73 8.06 4.15
N GLN A 224 14.65 8.48 4.80
CA GLN A 224 14.59 8.77 6.24
C GLN A 224 14.04 7.58 7.06
N GLY A 225 13.78 6.45 6.42
CA GLY A 225 13.22 5.24 7.06
C GLY A 225 11.72 5.29 7.32
N LYS A 226 11.01 6.29 6.82
CA LYS A 226 9.55 6.39 6.98
C LYS A 226 8.84 5.49 5.96
N LYS A 227 7.89 4.67 6.44
CA LYS A 227 7.08 3.81 5.56
C LYS A 227 6.30 4.63 4.54
N MET A 228 6.40 4.24 3.25
CA MET A 228 5.66 4.85 2.14
C MET A 228 4.18 4.43 2.15
N GLY A 229 3.38 5.10 1.32
CA GLY A 229 1.95 4.83 1.18
C GLY A 229 1.05 5.69 2.05
N LYS A 230 1.63 6.68 2.76
CA LYS A 230 0.89 7.67 3.54
C LYS A 230 1.41 9.08 3.25
N THR A 231 0.50 10.03 3.13
CA THR A 231 0.78 11.48 3.19
C THR A 231 0.57 11.98 4.62
N ALA A 232 0.71 13.28 4.88
CA ALA A 232 0.49 13.87 6.20
C ALA A 232 -0.98 13.66 6.66
N GLY A 233 -1.26 12.48 7.24
CA GLY A 233 -2.56 12.11 7.81
C GLY A 233 -3.44 11.20 6.94
N ASN A 234 -3.15 11.01 5.64
CA ASN A 234 -3.98 10.21 4.74
C ASN A 234 -3.16 9.09 4.07
N ALA A 235 -3.80 7.93 3.84
CA ALA A 235 -3.24 6.89 3.01
C ALA A 235 -3.31 7.29 1.52
N VAL A 236 -2.36 6.80 0.72
CA VAL A 236 -2.42 6.87 -0.74
C VAL A 236 -3.08 5.57 -1.22
N TRP A 237 -4.31 5.71 -1.68
CA TRP A 237 -5.17 4.58 -2.03
C TRP A 237 -5.00 4.15 -3.48
N LEU A 238 -5.23 2.87 -3.76
CA LEU A 238 -5.29 2.37 -5.14
C LEU A 238 -6.67 2.57 -5.77
N ASP A 239 -7.70 2.88 -4.97
CA ASP A 239 -9.02 3.25 -5.46
C ASP A 239 -9.01 4.68 -6.02
N PRO A 240 -9.37 4.90 -7.32
CA PRO A 240 -9.38 6.21 -7.94
C PRO A 240 -10.39 7.19 -7.31
N ASN A 241 -11.42 6.68 -6.61
CA ASN A 241 -12.39 7.52 -5.90
C ASN A 241 -11.86 8.07 -4.57
N LYS A 242 -10.78 7.48 -4.03
CA LYS A 242 -10.13 7.90 -2.77
C LYS A 242 -8.84 8.68 -3.00
N THR A 243 -8.06 8.28 -3.98
CA THR A 243 -6.89 9.00 -4.47
C THR A 243 -6.99 9.03 -5.98
N SER A 244 -7.23 10.22 -6.55
CA SER A 244 -7.37 10.34 -8.01
C SER A 244 -6.10 9.87 -8.73
N PRO A 245 -6.19 9.40 -10.00
CA PRO A 245 -5.00 9.03 -10.77
C PRO A 245 -3.97 10.16 -10.86
N PHE A 246 -4.43 11.42 -10.89
CA PHE A 246 -3.55 12.58 -10.87
C PHE A 246 -2.82 12.74 -9.52
N ASP A 247 -3.53 12.62 -8.38
CA ASP A 247 -2.90 12.72 -7.06
C ASP A 247 -1.95 11.54 -6.81
N PHE A 248 -2.30 10.34 -7.29
CA PHE A 248 -1.44 9.16 -7.25
C PHE A 248 -0.16 9.40 -8.06
N PHE A 249 -0.28 9.95 -9.27
CA PHE A 249 0.85 10.35 -10.10
C PHE A 249 1.73 11.40 -9.40
N GLN A 250 1.12 12.44 -8.85
CA GLN A 250 1.83 13.50 -8.14
C GLN A 250 2.54 13.00 -6.89
N TYR A 251 1.95 12.05 -6.17
CA TYR A 251 2.59 11.43 -5.02
C TYR A 251 3.95 10.82 -5.40
N TRP A 252 4.00 10.02 -6.46
CA TRP A 252 5.22 9.37 -6.91
C TRP A 252 6.19 10.35 -7.60
N ARG A 253 5.67 11.34 -8.31
CA ARG A 253 6.51 12.39 -8.91
C ARG A 253 7.19 13.30 -7.89
N ASN A 254 6.63 13.39 -6.69
CA ASN A 254 7.11 14.27 -5.63
C ASN A 254 8.00 13.58 -4.58
N VAL A 255 8.40 12.33 -4.79
CA VAL A 255 9.38 11.65 -3.94
C VAL A 255 10.72 12.37 -3.94
N ASP A 256 11.51 12.18 -2.90
CA ASP A 256 12.83 12.79 -2.81
C ASP A 256 13.78 12.25 -3.89
N ASP A 257 14.71 13.09 -4.35
CA ASP A 257 15.66 12.73 -5.42
C ASP A 257 16.47 11.49 -5.05
N ALA A 258 16.83 11.35 -3.79
CA ALA A 258 17.58 10.21 -3.27
C ALA A 258 16.82 8.88 -3.36
N ASP A 259 15.49 8.92 -3.41
CA ASP A 259 14.63 7.73 -3.39
C ASP A 259 14.19 7.26 -4.78
N VAL A 260 14.28 8.13 -5.80
CA VAL A 260 13.72 7.88 -7.13
C VAL A 260 14.24 6.57 -7.73
N MET A 261 15.55 6.39 -7.79
CA MET A 261 16.15 5.21 -8.43
C MET A 261 15.88 3.94 -7.64
N LYS A 262 15.81 4.02 -6.29
CA LYS A 262 15.39 2.92 -5.43
C LYS A 262 13.96 2.49 -5.78
N PHE A 263 13.03 3.42 -5.86
CA PHE A 263 11.64 3.10 -6.15
C PHE A 263 11.42 2.61 -7.59
N ILE A 264 12.11 3.17 -8.58
CA ILE A 264 12.09 2.65 -9.95
C ILE A 264 12.54 1.19 -9.97
N ARG A 265 13.64 0.87 -9.30
CA ARG A 265 14.20 -0.48 -9.26
C ARG A 265 13.27 -1.48 -8.58
N MET A 266 12.69 -1.10 -7.45
CA MET A 266 11.84 -1.99 -6.65
C MET A 266 10.44 -2.16 -7.24
N LEU A 267 9.82 -1.10 -7.75
CA LEU A 267 8.38 -1.05 -8.03
C LEU A 267 8.02 -1.20 -9.51
N THR A 268 8.91 -0.81 -10.44
CA THR A 268 8.60 -0.86 -11.88
C THR A 268 9.03 -2.17 -12.52
N PHE A 269 8.47 -2.49 -13.68
CA PHE A 269 8.87 -3.62 -14.53
C PHE A 269 9.87 -3.23 -15.62
N LEU A 270 10.47 -2.05 -15.53
CA LEU A 270 11.51 -1.61 -16.47
C LEU A 270 12.71 -2.57 -16.44
N PRO A 271 13.38 -2.81 -17.59
CA PRO A 271 14.61 -3.61 -17.65
C PRO A 271 15.69 -3.04 -16.71
N LEU A 272 16.44 -3.94 -16.06
CA LEU A 272 17.50 -3.52 -15.12
C LEU A 272 18.59 -2.68 -15.82
N GLU A 273 18.93 -3.02 -17.07
CA GLU A 273 19.90 -2.28 -17.88
C GLU A 273 19.47 -0.81 -18.11
N GLN A 274 18.18 -0.61 -18.39
CA GLN A 274 17.60 0.74 -18.51
C GLN A 274 17.66 1.49 -17.18
N ILE A 275 17.34 0.81 -16.08
CA ILE A 275 17.41 1.41 -14.74
C ILE A 275 18.86 1.79 -14.38
N ASP A 276 19.84 0.95 -14.72
CA ASP A 276 21.26 1.23 -14.48
C ASP A 276 21.78 2.40 -15.32
N GLU A 277 21.28 2.57 -16.55
CA GLU A 277 21.53 3.76 -17.36
C GLU A 277 20.91 5.02 -16.71
N MET A 278 19.65 4.94 -16.29
CA MET A 278 18.98 6.04 -15.58
C MET A 278 19.70 6.42 -14.28
N GLY A 279 20.33 5.48 -13.61
CA GLY A 279 21.12 5.72 -12.39
C GLY A 279 22.34 6.62 -12.59
N ARG A 280 22.75 6.85 -13.84
CA ARG A 280 23.84 7.77 -14.21
C ARG A 280 23.34 9.21 -14.48
N TRP A 281 22.03 9.40 -14.51
CA TRP A 281 21.41 10.70 -14.76
C TRP A 281 21.64 11.63 -13.58
N LYS A 282 21.92 12.90 -13.89
CA LYS A 282 22.18 13.97 -12.90
C LYS A 282 21.31 15.18 -13.19
N ASP A 283 21.25 16.08 -12.25
CA ASP A 283 20.60 17.39 -12.34
C ASP A 283 19.15 17.32 -12.84
N ALA A 284 18.81 18.03 -13.89
CA ALA A 284 17.43 18.12 -14.41
C ALA A 284 16.85 16.76 -14.83
N ARG A 285 17.69 15.78 -15.20
CA ARG A 285 17.21 14.43 -15.59
C ARG A 285 16.64 13.61 -14.43
N ILE A 286 16.90 13.98 -13.19
CA ILE A 286 16.20 13.37 -12.03
C ILE A 286 14.69 13.63 -12.12
N ASN A 287 14.25 14.78 -12.61
CA ASN A 287 12.82 15.07 -12.80
C ASN A 287 12.19 14.20 -13.90
N GLU A 288 12.97 13.83 -14.93
CA GLU A 288 12.55 12.87 -15.96
C GLU A 288 12.38 11.47 -15.33
N ALA A 289 13.32 11.03 -14.50
CA ALA A 289 13.22 9.76 -13.77
C ALA A 289 12.01 9.74 -12.83
N LYS A 290 11.70 10.84 -12.13
CA LYS A 290 10.48 10.97 -11.30
C LYS A 290 9.21 10.86 -12.13
N GLU A 291 9.19 11.44 -13.30
CA GLU A 291 8.04 11.35 -14.21
C GLU A 291 7.84 9.92 -14.71
N ILE A 292 8.95 9.24 -15.07
CA ILE A 292 8.91 7.82 -15.48
C ILE A 292 8.37 6.95 -14.32
N LEU A 293 8.89 7.12 -13.11
CA LEU A 293 8.38 6.42 -11.93
C LEU A 293 6.88 6.62 -11.76
N ALA A 294 6.42 7.87 -11.74
CA ALA A 294 5.03 8.20 -11.55
C ALA A 294 4.14 7.64 -12.67
N TYR A 295 4.61 7.71 -13.92
CA TYR A 295 3.90 7.17 -15.07
C TYR A 295 3.74 5.66 -15.00
N GLU A 296 4.84 4.92 -14.78
CA GLU A 296 4.82 3.45 -14.72
C GLU A 296 3.90 2.94 -13.60
N LEU A 297 3.96 3.58 -12.41
CA LEU A 297 3.13 3.16 -11.30
C LEU A 297 1.64 3.54 -11.49
N THR A 298 1.36 4.71 -12.06
CA THR A 298 -0.03 5.11 -12.37
C THR A 298 -0.62 4.24 -13.47
N LYS A 299 0.16 3.92 -14.51
CA LYS A 299 -0.24 2.98 -15.57
C LYS A 299 -0.60 1.62 -15.01
N MET A 300 0.17 1.12 -14.07
CA MET A 300 -0.04 -0.20 -13.46
C MET A 300 -1.32 -0.25 -12.61
N VAL A 301 -1.67 0.83 -11.91
CA VAL A 301 -2.83 0.90 -11.01
C VAL A 301 -4.09 1.35 -11.73
N HIS A 302 -3.99 2.37 -12.57
CA HIS A 302 -5.16 3.06 -13.15
C HIS A 302 -5.31 2.85 -14.67
N GLY A 303 -4.31 2.24 -15.32
CA GLY A 303 -4.27 2.04 -16.76
C GLY A 303 -3.53 3.15 -17.50
N GLU A 304 -3.20 2.85 -18.77
CA GLU A 304 -2.34 3.73 -19.60
C GLU A 304 -2.99 5.07 -19.91
N GLU A 305 -4.29 5.07 -20.19
CA GLU A 305 -5.05 6.29 -20.51
C GLU A 305 -5.02 7.29 -19.34
N GLU A 306 -5.31 6.82 -18.13
CA GLU A 306 -5.29 7.67 -16.93
C GLU A 306 -3.87 8.14 -16.57
N ALA A 307 -2.86 7.31 -16.78
CA ALA A 307 -1.46 7.69 -16.59
C ALA A 307 -1.03 8.80 -17.56
N GLU A 308 -1.46 8.72 -18.82
CA GLU A 308 -1.16 9.73 -19.83
C GLU A 308 -1.87 11.05 -19.54
N LYS A 309 -3.14 11.00 -19.14
CA LYS A 309 -3.90 12.18 -18.69
C LYS A 309 -3.20 12.85 -17.50
N ALA A 310 -2.81 12.07 -16.49
CA ALA A 310 -2.12 12.57 -15.31
C ALA A 310 -0.76 13.20 -15.66
N ARG A 311 0.01 12.56 -16.56
CA ARG A 311 1.30 13.07 -17.05
C ARG A 311 1.15 14.40 -17.77
N THR A 312 0.19 14.48 -18.69
CA THR A 312 -0.09 15.69 -19.46
C THR A 312 -0.52 16.84 -18.55
N ALA A 313 -1.44 16.58 -17.62
CA ALA A 313 -1.88 17.56 -16.64
C ALA A 313 -0.71 18.03 -15.75
N ALA A 314 0.13 17.11 -15.29
CA ALA A 314 1.30 17.45 -14.49
C ALA A 314 2.29 18.33 -15.27
N ARG A 315 2.55 18.03 -16.54
CA ARG A 315 3.44 18.86 -17.39
C ARG A 315 2.86 20.26 -17.62
N ALA A 316 1.56 20.37 -17.90
CA ALA A 316 0.88 21.66 -18.10
C ALA A 316 1.01 22.58 -16.86
N LEU A 317 0.88 22.04 -15.66
CA LEU A 317 1.05 22.79 -14.41
C LEU A 317 2.47 23.36 -14.22
N PHE A 318 3.51 22.64 -14.68
CA PHE A 318 4.90 23.08 -14.54
C PHE A 318 5.38 23.97 -15.70
N ALA A 319 4.73 23.88 -16.86
CA ALA A 319 5.05 24.74 -18.01
C ALA A 319 4.37 26.12 -17.97
N GLY A 320 3.61 26.43 -16.91
CA GLY A 320 2.81 27.66 -16.83
C GLY A 320 1.60 27.68 -17.77
N GLY A 321 1.17 26.52 -18.26
CA GLY A 321 0.01 26.38 -19.15
C GLY A 321 -1.32 26.44 -18.41
N SER A 322 -2.36 26.92 -19.12
CA SER A 322 -3.71 27.16 -18.59
C SER A 322 -4.65 25.96 -18.68
N ASP A 323 -4.16 24.76 -18.97
CA ASP A 323 -5.05 23.59 -19.11
C ASP A 323 -5.32 22.93 -17.74
N ASP A 324 -6.53 23.22 -17.22
CA ASP A 324 -7.00 22.75 -15.90
C ASP A 324 -7.92 21.55 -16.00
N SER A 325 -8.11 20.98 -17.18
CA SER A 325 -9.13 19.95 -17.45
C SER A 325 -8.98 18.68 -16.62
N ASN A 326 -7.76 18.40 -16.15
CA ASN A 326 -7.43 17.19 -15.37
C ASN A 326 -6.94 17.50 -13.93
N MET A 327 -7.16 18.73 -13.44
CA MET A 327 -6.81 19.10 -12.06
C MET A 327 -7.85 18.48 -11.10
N PRO A 328 -7.43 17.91 -9.95
CA PRO A 328 -8.37 17.48 -8.92
C PRO A 328 -9.34 18.59 -8.64
N THR A 329 -10.64 18.30 -8.79
CA THR A 329 -11.68 19.32 -8.70
C THR A 329 -12.69 18.93 -7.63
N THR A 330 -13.05 19.87 -6.78
CA THR A 330 -14.18 19.76 -5.85
C THR A 330 -15.31 20.66 -6.35
N GLU A 331 -16.46 20.07 -6.63
CA GLU A 331 -17.69 20.79 -6.88
C GLU A 331 -18.37 21.09 -5.54
N LEU A 332 -18.52 22.39 -5.23
CA LEU A 332 -19.12 22.86 -3.99
C LEU A 332 -20.62 23.01 -4.16
N LYS A 333 -21.38 22.65 -3.12
CA LYS A 333 -22.83 22.81 -3.09
C LYS A 333 -23.21 24.14 -2.45
N ALA A 334 -24.36 24.67 -2.84
CA ALA A 334 -24.90 25.94 -2.32
C ALA A 334 -25.00 25.98 -0.79
N GLU A 335 -25.25 24.82 -0.17
CA GLU A 335 -25.36 24.65 1.30
C GLU A 335 -24.04 24.90 2.03
N GLN A 336 -22.91 24.86 1.34
CA GLN A 336 -21.57 25.09 1.91
C GLN A 336 -21.19 26.57 1.89
N LEU A 337 -22.02 27.42 1.28
CA LEU A 337 -21.83 28.86 1.20
C LEU A 337 -22.73 29.58 2.22
N THR A 338 -22.19 30.60 2.87
CA THR A 338 -22.95 31.50 3.75
C THR A 338 -23.21 32.81 3.01
N ALA A 339 -24.47 33.13 2.77
CA ALA A 339 -24.88 34.31 1.98
C ALA A 339 -24.18 34.39 0.59
N GLY A 340 -24.05 33.26 -0.11
CA GLY A 340 -23.41 33.16 -1.42
C GLY A 340 -21.89 33.32 -1.42
N LYS A 341 -21.24 33.18 -0.26
CA LYS A 341 -19.78 33.30 -0.11
C LYS A 341 -19.23 32.15 0.72
N ILE A 342 -17.98 31.80 0.46
CA ILE A 342 -17.21 30.84 1.29
C ILE A 342 -15.90 31.48 1.74
N ALA A 343 -15.56 31.35 3.03
CA ALA A 343 -14.31 31.82 3.56
C ALA A 343 -13.15 30.90 3.11
N VAL A 344 -11.94 31.45 2.94
CA VAL A 344 -10.78 30.70 2.44
C VAL A 344 -10.49 29.44 3.26
N LEU A 345 -10.63 29.46 4.59
CA LEU A 345 -10.39 28.28 5.42
C LEU A 345 -11.46 27.19 5.22
N ASP A 346 -12.72 27.60 5.00
CA ASP A 346 -13.82 26.68 4.73
C ASP A 346 -13.69 26.10 3.32
N LEU A 347 -13.28 26.90 2.35
CA LEU A 347 -12.95 26.46 0.99
C LEU A 347 -11.84 25.40 1.01
N LEU A 348 -10.73 25.67 1.72
CA LEU A 348 -9.61 24.71 1.81
C LEU A 348 -10.02 23.42 2.53
N THR A 349 -10.91 23.49 3.52
CA THR A 349 -11.44 22.33 4.23
C THR A 349 -12.36 21.52 3.31
N ALA A 350 -13.26 22.19 2.60
CA ALA A 350 -14.19 21.55 1.67
C ALA A 350 -13.46 20.83 0.51
N CYS A 351 -12.35 21.41 0.06
CA CYS A 351 -11.47 20.81 -0.94
C CYS A 351 -10.54 19.70 -0.37
N GLY A 352 -10.62 19.37 0.91
CA GLY A 352 -9.74 18.36 1.53
C GLY A 352 -8.25 18.76 1.60
N LEU A 353 -7.94 20.04 1.35
CA LEU A 353 -6.57 20.56 1.33
C LEU A 353 -5.98 20.77 2.72
N ILE A 354 -6.81 20.90 3.73
CA ILE A 354 -6.42 21.01 5.14
C ILE A 354 -7.30 20.11 6.00
N ALA A 355 -6.71 19.50 7.01
CA ALA A 355 -7.46 18.67 7.97
C ALA A 355 -8.13 19.52 9.07
N THR A 356 -7.54 20.66 9.40
CA THR A 356 -8.06 21.58 10.44
C THR A 356 -7.91 23.04 10.05
N LYS A 357 -8.83 23.89 10.51
CA LYS A 357 -8.73 25.35 10.31
C LYS A 357 -7.46 25.95 10.92
N SER A 358 -6.89 25.32 11.95
CA SER A 358 -5.61 25.74 12.56
C SER A 358 -4.43 25.50 11.61
N GLU A 359 -4.42 24.37 10.91
CA GLU A 359 -3.44 24.10 9.83
C GLU A 359 -3.57 25.17 8.73
N GLY A 360 -4.80 25.46 8.30
CA GLY A 360 -5.08 26.45 7.26
C GLY A 360 -4.56 27.85 7.65
N ARG A 361 -4.80 28.30 8.87
CA ARG A 361 -4.28 29.59 9.36
C ARG A 361 -2.77 29.66 9.27
N ARG A 362 -2.07 28.63 9.72
CA ARG A 362 -0.61 28.55 9.66
C ARG A 362 -0.11 28.59 8.21
N LEU A 363 -0.73 27.82 7.32
CA LEU A 363 -0.35 27.80 5.91
C LEU A 363 -0.56 29.15 5.22
N VAL A 364 -1.67 29.84 5.48
CA VAL A 364 -1.94 31.18 4.95
C VAL A 364 -0.89 32.18 5.46
N GLN A 365 -0.62 32.18 6.77
CA GLN A 365 0.39 33.07 7.38
C GLN A 365 1.80 32.83 6.81
N GLN A 366 2.15 31.59 6.53
CA GLN A 366 3.44 31.24 5.89
C GLN A 366 3.45 31.51 4.39
N GLY A 367 2.34 31.96 3.81
CA GLY A 367 2.20 32.20 2.38
C GLY A 367 2.25 30.94 1.54
N GLY A 368 1.82 29.82 2.14
CA GLY A 368 1.76 28.51 1.50
C GLY A 368 0.49 28.28 0.68
N ILE A 369 -0.43 29.24 0.61
CA ILE A 369 -1.67 29.16 -0.18
C ILE A 369 -1.66 30.21 -1.27
N VAL A 370 -1.90 29.80 -2.49
CA VAL A 370 -2.07 30.67 -3.68
C VAL A 370 -3.40 30.29 -4.33
N ILE A 371 -4.23 31.24 -4.68
CA ILE A 371 -5.50 31.04 -5.37
C ILE A 371 -5.55 31.96 -6.58
N ASN A 372 -5.76 31.39 -7.77
CA ASN A 372 -5.71 32.09 -9.07
C ASN A 372 -4.45 32.96 -9.19
N ASP A 373 -3.28 32.34 -8.91
CA ASP A 373 -1.94 32.96 -8.93
C ASP A 373 -1.73 34.09 -7.91
N GLU A 374 -2.74 34.42 -7.11
CA GLU A 374 -2.64 35.40 -6.02
C GLU A 374 -2.28 34.69 -4.70
N LYS A 375 -1.21 35.15 -4.04
CA LYS A 375 -0.80 34.64 -2.73
C LYS A 375 -1.76 35.12 -1.65
N ILE A 376 -2.35 34.18 -0.92
CA ILE A 376 -3.29 34.49 0.14
C ILE A 376 -2.50 34.82 1.42
N THR A 377 -2.72 36.03 1.93
CA THR A 377 -2.06 36.53 3.13
C THR A 377 -3.00 36.74 4.32
N GLY A 378 -4.33 36.78 4.06
CA GLY A 378 -5.37 36.97 5.08
C GLY A 378 -6.36 35.83 5.12
N ILE A 379 -6.79 35.44 6.33
CA ILE A 379 -7.78 34.37 6.55
C ILE A 379 -9.23 34.85 6.37
N GLU A 380 -9.45 36.15 6.29
CA GLU A 380 -10.76 36.83 6.11
C GLU A 380 -11.19 36.82 4.61
N ARG A 381 -10.32 36.42 3.70
CA ARG A 381 -10.62 36.33 2.27
C ARG A 381 -11.82 35.42 2.06
N THR A 382 -12.77 35.88 1.24
CA THR A 382 -13.94 35.11 0.84
C THR A 382 -14.05 35.03 -0.68
N TYR A 383 -14.71 33.99 -1.17
CA TYR A 383 -14.96 33.75 -2.59
C TYR A 383 -16.46 33.63 -2.80
N THR A 384 -16.95 34.20 -3.91
CA THR A 384 -18.36 34.24 -4.26
C THR A 384 -18.77 33.03 -5.11
N THR A 385 -20.07 32.82 -5.27
CA THR A 385 -20.62 31.85 -6.22
C THR A 385 -20.11 32.10 -7.64
N GLU A 386 -19.88 33.34 -8.04
CA GLU A 386 -19.36 33.70 -9.37
C GLU A 386 -17.89 33.27 -9.53
N ASP A 387 -17.08 33.50 -8.49
CA ASP A 387 -15.68 33.05 -8.48
C ASP A 387 -15.60 31.52 -8.61
N LEU A 388 -16.48 30.79 -7.93
CA LEU A 388 -16.53 29.34 -7.98
C LEU A 388 -17.00 28.83 -9.37
N LYS A 389 -18.01 29.48 -9.98
CA LYS A 389 -18.44 29.15 -11.34
C LYS A 389 -17.35 29.39 -12.39
N ALA A 390 -16.51 30.40 -12.17
CA ALA A 390 -15.34 30.66 -13.01
C ALA A 390 -14.22 29.62 -12.79
N GLY A 391 -14.24 28.93 -11.63
CA GLY A 391 -13.23 27.97 -11.22
C GLY A 391 -12.06 28.61 -10.48
N LEU A 392 -11.86 28.20 -9.23
CA LEU A 392 -10.74 28.66 -8.40
C LEU A 392 -9.60 27.65 -8.45
N LYS A 393 -8.45 28.06 -8.98
CA LYS A 393 -7.22 27.27 -8.93
C LYS A 393 -6.53 27.49 -7.59
N ILE A 394 -6.40 26.46 -6.80
CA ILE A 394 -5.80 26.50 -5.49
C ILE A 394 -4.46 25.77 -5.53
N ARG A 395 -3.38 26.43 -5.03
CA ARG A 395 -2.08 25.80 -4.83
C ARG A 395 -1.71 25.84 -3.36
N LYS A 396 -1.49 24.65 -2.76
CA LYS A 396 -0.96 24.49 -1.40
C LYS A 396 0.53 24.14 -1.46
N GLY A 397 1.38 25.04 -0.99
CA GLY A 397 2.82 24.91 -1.08
C GLY A 397 3.33 24.95 -2.53
N LYS A 398 4.37 24.13 -2.83
CA LYS A 398 4.99 24.09 -4.17
C LYS A 398 4.43 23.00 -5.07
N LYS A 399 3.69 22.02 -4.51
CA LYS A 399 3.47 20.71 -5.15
C LYS A 399 2.00 20.25 -5.22
N VAL A 400 1.08 20.85 -4.47
CA VAL A 400 -0.32 20.43 -4.43
C VAL A 400 -1.17 21.45 -5.16
N PHE A 401 -1.93 20.98 -6.16
CA PHE A 401 -2.84 21.78 -6.97
C PHE A 401 -4.26 21.20 -6.88
N HIS A 402 -5.24 22.07 -6.84
CA HIS A 402 -6.65 21.69 -6.74
C HIS A 402 -7.53 22.75 -7.39
N LYS A 403 -8.68 22.35 -7.94
CA LYS A 403 -9.69 23.26 -8.50
C LYS A 403 -10.96 23.19 -7.66
N ALA A 404 -11.52 24.32 -7.33
CA ALA A 404 -12.85 24.42 -6.72
C ALA A 404 -13.82 25.03 -7.71
N THR A 405 -14.97 24.39 -7.89
CA THR A 405 -16.05 24.82 -8.79
C THR A 405 -17.40 24.75 -8.08
N MET A 406 -18.44 25.24 -8.76
CA MET A 406 -19.83 25.13 -8.31
C MET A 406 -20.75 24.91 -9.51
#